data_fd80cdfe10aac958940baf742fb53b2b
#
_entry.id   fd80cdfe10aac958940baf742fb53b2b
#
_cell.length_a   1.000
_cell.length_b   1.000
_cell.length_c   1.000
_cell.angle_alpha   90.00
_cell.angle_beta   90.00
_cell.angle_gamma   90.00
#
_symmetry.space_group_name_H-M   'P 1'
#
loop_
_entity.id
_entity.type
_entity.pdbx_description
1 polymer ?
#
loop_
_entity_poly.entity_id
_entity_poly.type
_entity_poly.pdbx_seq_one_letter_code
_entity_poly.pdbx_strand_id
1 'polypeptide(L)'
;MKRIIVLAVAFVLCGIIGVQAAGDEKNGHAYFTKAQLPNMANILPAPPEFESARFVADQSQYLWGKLMRLDEARCAMAQRDAVYSMETIIQEFSGLFGLEITKEDTPEIYSILQDVCASCDSIYSDAKAYFNRTRPYAYYNEGTIVPEKEEKHRYEGSYPSGHTVLGWTSALLLADINTSPKAMEGLLARGYEFGQSRVIAGYHWQSDVDAGRMAGSVLYQMIRNHERFIGQLARARAEFAEKTGGMSNVINITNDKQGEGSALIYHIDGTPANNNAKGVVIANGQKVARR
;
A
#
# COMPACT_ATOMS: atom_id res chain seq x y z
N MET A 1 63.93 -44.09 2.57
CA MET A 1 63.22 -43.10 1.72
C MET A 1 61.83 -42.81 2.36
N LYS A 2 61.71 -41.72 3.10
CA LYS A 2 60.48 -41.33 3.77
C LYS A 2 59.71 -40.37 2.85
N ARG A 3 58.47 -40.74 2.46
CA ARG A 3 57.58 -39.88 1.70
C ARG A 3 56.78 -39.01 2.66
N ILE A 4 56.99 -37.73 2.56
CA ILE A 4 56.20 -36.69 3.27
C ILE A 4 54.93 -36.43 2.43
N ILE A 5 53.76 -36.69 3.02
CA ILE A 5 52.48 -36.31 2.44
C ILE A 5 52.16 -34.94 2.98
N VAL A 6 52.10 -33.93 2.08
CA VAL A 6 51.63 -32.59 2.43
C VAL A 6 50.14 -32.57 2.19
N LEU A 7 49.36 -32.43 3.28
CA LEU A 7 47.92 -32.14 3.20
C LEU A 7 47.76 -30.65 2.94
N ALA A 8 47.23 -30.29 1.77
CA ALA A 8 46.77 -28.95 1.50
C ALA A 8 45.35 -28.77 2.03
N VAL A 9 45.19 -27.94 3.06
CA VAL A 9 43.86 -27.54 3.59
C VAL A 9 43.43 -26.35 2.74
N ALA A 10 42.41 -26.58 1.88
CA ALA A 10 41.78 -25.50 1.15
C ALA A 10 40.75 -24.79 2.06
N PHE A 11 41.04 -23.56 2.44
CA PHE A 11 40.09 -22.64 3.05
C PHE A 11 39.11 -22.18 1.96
N VAL A 12 37.85 -22.65 2.01
CA VAL A 12 36.77 -22.07 1.24
C VAL A 12 36.32 -20.81 1.97
N LEU A 13 36.78 -19.66 1.50
CA LEU A 13 36.15 -18.38 1.85
C LEU A 13 34.76 -18.34 1.19
N CYS A 14 33.72 -18.57 1.99
CA CYS A 14 32.35 -18.23 1.61
C CYS A 14 32.23 -16.71 1.60
N GLY A 15 32.50 -16.12 0.43
CA GLY A 15 32.23 -14.70 0.17
C GLY A 15 30.73 -14.50 0.20
N ILE A 16 30.23 -13.80 1.21
CA ILE A 16 28.88 -13.24 1.19
C ILE A 16 28.90 -12.18 0.10
N ILE A 17 28.45 -12.58 -1.09
CA ILE A 17 28.15 -11.62 -2.16
C ILE A 17 26.86 -10.92 -1.71
N GLY A 18 27.01 -9.75 -1.10
CA GLY A 18 25.91 -8.81 -0.97
C GLY A 18 25.44 -8.44 -2.37
N VAL A 19 24.33 -9.02 -2.79
CA VAL A 19 23.62 -8.57 -4.00
C VAL A 19 23.06 -7.19 -3.66
N GLN A 20 23.87 -6.17 -3.94
CA GLN A 20 23.42 -4.80 -3.98
C GLN A 20 22.53 -4.69 -5.22
N ALA A 21 21.20 -4.73 -5.02
CA ALA A 21 20.26 -4.48 -6.08
C ALA A 21 20.52 -3.06 -6.60
N ALA A 22 21.05 -2.97 -7.82
CA ALA A 22 21.10 -1.71 -8.55
C ALA A 22 19.67 -1.27 -8.81
N GLY A 23 19.15 -0.39 -7.95
CA GLY A 23 17.87 0.26 -8.15
C GLY A 23 17.96 1.13 -9.40
N ASP A 24 16.96 0.99 -10.27
CA ASP A 24 16.75 1.90 -11.38
C ASP A 24 16.70 3.34 -10.81
N GLU A 25 17.61 4.22 -11.21
CA GLU A 25 17.75 5.58 -10.65
C GLU A 25 16.50 6.46 -10.82
N LYS A 26 15.53 6.05 -11.62
CA LYS A 26 14.23 6.70 -11.76
C LYS A 26 13.22 6.41 -10.63
N ASN A 27 13.44 5.39 -9.79
CA ASN A 27 12.53 4.97 -8.72
C ASN A 27 13.26 4.66 -7.40
N GLY A 28 14.24 5.45 -7.00
CA GLY A 28 15.00 5.26 -5.75
C GLY A 28 14.13 5.21 -4.47
N HIS A 29 12.83 5.53 -4.58
CA HIS A 29 11.86 5.49 -3.51
C HIS A 29 11.07 4.17 -3.43
N ALA A 30 10.87 3.43 -4.50
CA ALA A 30 10.08 2.20 -4.48
C ALA A 30 10.66 1.13 -3.54
N TYR A 31 9.78 0.35 -2.88
CA TYR A 31 10.20 -0.76 -2.01
C TYR A 31 10.69 -1.97 -2.79
N PHE A 32 10.17 -2.18 -3.99
CA PHE A 32 10.45 -3.36 -4.82
C PHE A 32 10.75 -2.95 -6.25
N THR A 33 11.69 -3.64 -6.86
CA THR A 33 11.81 -3.66 -8.31
C THR A 33 10.66 -4.49 -8.91
N LYS A 34 10.35 -4.27 -10.17
CA LYS A 34 9.30 -5.04 -10.88
C LYS A 34 9.54 -6.56 -10.81
N ALA A 35 10.78 -7.00 -10.88
CA ALA A 35 11.15 -8.42 -10.84
C ALA A 35 10.90 -9.10 -9.47
N GLN A 36 10.77 -8.31 -8.40
CA GLN A 36 10.48 -8.81 -7.05
C GLN A 36 8.97 -8.92 -6.77
N LEU A 37 8.14 -8.36 -7.64
CA LEU A 37 6.69 -8.36 -7.48
C LEU A 37 6.06 -9.57 -8.19
N PRO A 38 4.95 -10.10 -7.65
CA PRO A 38 4.21 -11.15 -8.33
C PRO A 38 3.57 -10.61 -9.61
N ASN A 39 3.50 -11.44 -10.66
CA ASN A 39 2.75 -11.06 -11.84
C ASN A 39 1.24 -11.11 -11.54
N MET A 40 0.62 -9.95 -11.45
CA MET A 40 -0.80 -9.84 -11.12
C MET A 40 -1.73 -10.42 -12.20
N ALA A 41 -1.27 -10.65 -13.42
CA ALA A 41 -2.06 -11.36 -14.43
C ALA A 41 -2.38 -12.82 -14.04
N ASN A 42 -1.54 -13.42 -13.17
CA ASN A 42 -1.75 -14.78 -12.66
C ASN A 42 -2.61 -14.83 -11.39
N ILE A 43 -2.87 -13.69 -10.76
CA ILE A 43 -3.56 -13.60 -9.46
C ILE A 43 -4.96 -12.99 -9.61
N LEU A 44 -5.06 -11.92 -10.40
CA LEU A 44 -6.33 -11.24 -10.61
C LEU A 44 -7.28 -12.11 -11.44
N PRO A 45 -8.57 -12.14 -11.11
CA PRO A 45 -9.55 -12.74 -11.99
C PRO A 45 -9.52 -12.06 -13.36
N ALA A 46 -9.70 -12.83 -14.44
CA ALA A 46 -9.80 -12.22 -15.76
C ALA A 46 -10.95 -11.20 -15.79
N PRO A 47 -10.77 -10.04 -16.45
CA PRO A 47 -11.86 -9.08 -16.60
C PRO A 47 -13.06 -9.72 -17.32
N PRO A 48 -14.30 -9.26 -17.06
CA PRO A 48 -15.45 -9.73 -17.80
C PRO A 48 -15.25 -9.56 -19.31
N GLU A 49 -15.50 -10.63 -20.06
CA GLU A 49 -15.53 -10.54 -21.52
C GLU A 49 -16.70 -9.66 -21.96
N PHE A 50 -16.49 -8.85 -22.99
CA PHE A 50 -17.54 -8.02 -23.57
C PHE A 50 -18.73 -8.89 -23.99
N GLU A 51 -19.96 -8.38 -23.83
CA GLU A 51 -21.22 -9.07 -24.12
C GLU A 51 -21.54 -10.26 -23.20
N SER A 52 -20.68 -10.59 -22.23
CA SER A 52 -20.97 -11.63 -21.24
C SER A 52 -21.96 -11.13 -20.17
N ALA A 53 -22.63 -12.07 -19.47
CA ALA A 53 -23.48 -11.74 -18.34
C ALA A 53 -22.74 -10.99 -17.20
N ARG A 54 -21.45 -11.28 -16.99
CA ARG A 54 -20.60 -10.55 -16.04
C ARG A 54 -20.33 -9.11 -16.48
N PHE A 55 -20.27 -8.85 -17.79
CA PHE A 55 -20.05 -7.50 -18.31
C PHE A 55 -21.26 -6.60 -18.11
N VAL A 56 -22.48 -7.15 -18.00
CA VAL A 56 -23.69 -6.36 -17.70
C VAL A 56 -23.54 -5.59 -16.38
N ALA A 57 -22.87 -6.15 -15.38
CA ALA A 57 -22.58 -5.46 -14.13
C ALA A 57 -21.67 -4.23 -14.35
N ASP A 58 -20.63 -4.36 -15.15
CA ASP A 58 -19.74 -3.25 -15.52
C ASP A 58 -20.50 -2.15 -16.28
N GLN A 59 -21.37 -2.52 -17.22
CA GLN A 59 -22.22 -1.57 -17.95
C GLN A 59 -23.16 -0.82 -17.01
N SER A 60 -23.80 -1.53 -16.09
CA SER A 60 -24.69 -0.93 -15.08
C SER A 60 -23.96 0.08 -14.21
N GLN A 61 -22.75 -0.24 -13.78
CA GLN A 61 -21.91 0.66 -12.97
C GLN A 61 -21.39 1.85 -13.81
N TYR A 62 -21.11 1.67 -15.08
CA TYR A 62 -20.76 2.78 -15.97
C TYR A 62 -21.92 3.77 -16.11
N LEU A 63 -23.16 3.26 -16.28
CA LEU A 63 -24.36 4.11 -16.33
C LEU A 63 -24.60 4.82 -14.99
N TRP A 64 -24.44 4.13 -13.87
CA TRP A 64 -24.47 4.76 -12.55
C TRP A 64 -23.42 5.88 -12.43
N GLY A 65 -22.19 5.65 -12.90
CA GLY A 65 -21.13 6.65 -12.91
C GLY A 65 -21.53 7.91 -13.70
N LYS A 66 -22.22 7.75 -14.84
CA LYS A 66 -22.75 8.88 -15.62
C LYS A 66 -23.83 9.65 -14.84
N LEU A 67 -24.69 8.97 -14.09
CA LEU A 67 -25.68 9.65 -13.24
C LEU A 67 -25.03 10.44 -12.12
N MET A 68 -23.95 9.91 -11.51
CA MET A 68 -23.19 10.60 -10.46
C MET A 68 -22.52 11.89 -10.93
N ARG A 69 -22.36 12.09 -12.23
CA ARG A 69 -21.85 13.37 -12.80
C ARG A 69 -22.84 14.51 -12.63
N LEU A 70 -24.12 14.23 -12.37
CA LEU A 70 -25.17 15.24 -12.14
C LEU A 70 -25.05 15.86 -10.73
N ASP A 71 -24.39 15.19 -9.81
CA ASP A 71 -23.99 15.77 -8.52
C ASP A 71 -22.67 16.54 -8.74
N GLU A 72 -22.75 17.86 -8.71
CA GLU A 72 -21.61 18.74 -8.99
C GLU A 72 -20.43 18.49 -8.03
N ALA A 73 -20.70 18.26 -6.74
CA ALA A 73 -19.66 18.03 -5.75
C ALA A 73 -18.96 16.68 -6.00
N ARG A 74 -19.73 15.65 -6.33
CA ARG A 74 -19.18 14.32 -6.63
C ARG A 74 -18.44 14.29 -7.96
N CYS A 75 -18.93 15.03 -8.96
CA CYS A 75 -18.25 15.20 -10.25
C CYS A 75 -16.90 15.91 -10.07
N ALA A 76 -16.88 17.05 -9.35
CA ALA A 76 -15.66 17.80 -9.05
C ALA A 76 -14.64 16.95 -8.28
N MET A 77 -15.07 16.14 -7.33
CA MET A 77 -14.20 15.17 -6.64
C MET A 77 -13.58 14.17 -7.62
N ALA A 78 -14.39 13.63 -8.55
CA ALA A 78 -13.89 12.67 -9.53
C ALA A 78 -12.89 13.30 -10.51
N GLN A 79 -13.01 14.59 -10.80
CA GLN A 79 -12.05 15.34 -11.61
C GLN A 79 -10.72 15.53 -10.85
N ARG A 80 -10.76 15.90 -9.57
CA ARG A 80 -9.53 15.99 -8.73
C ARG A 80 -8.83 14.65 -8.62
N ASP A 81 -9.57 13.58 -8.35
CA ASP A 81 -9.05 12.21 -8.26
C ASP A 81 -8.45 11.69 -9.58
N ALA A 82 -8.71 12.37 -10.69
CA ALA A 82 -8.12 12.03 -11.99
C ALA A 82 -6.65 12.45 -12.13
N VAL A 83 -6.13 13.25 -11.22
CA VAL A 83 -4.71 13.60 -11.17
C VAL A 83 -3.95 12.49 -10.44
N TYR A 84 -3.12 11.75 -11.17
CA TYR A 84 -2.31 10.65 -10.63
C TYR A 84 -1.04 11.22 -10.01
N SER A 85 -1.09 11.59 -8.75
CA SER A 85 0.07 12.12 -8.04
C SER A 85 -0.04 11.93 -6.51
N MET A 86 1.10 12.03 -5.81
CA MET A 86 1.16 12.04 -4.36
C MET A 86 0.49 13.30 -3.79
N GLU A 87 0.63 14.44 -4.45
CA GLU A 87 0.02 15.71 -4.04
C GLU A 87 -1.50 15.59 -3.99
N THR A 88 -2.11 14.89 -4.96
CA THR A 88 -3.55 14.60 -4.92
C THR A 88 -3.92 13.73 -3.72
N ILE A 89 -3.12 12.72 -3.40
CA ILE A 89 -3.33 11.91 -2.20
C ILE A 89 -3.26 12.78 -0.94
N ILE A 90 -2.25 13.62 -0.82
CA ILE A 90 -2.12 14.54 0.31
C ILE A 90 -3.36 15.43 0.42
N GLN A 91 -3.73 16.10 -0.66
CA GLN A 91 -4.86 17.03 -0.69
C GLN A 91 -6.20 16.36 -0.30
N GLU A 92 -6.45 15.17 -0.81
CA GLU A 92 -7.74 14.49 -0.66
C GLU A 92 -7.86 13.66 0.63
N PHE A 93 -6.75 13.37 1.32
CA PHE A 93 -6.74 12.51 2.50
C PHE A 93 -6.34 13.24 3.81
N SER A 94 -5.60 14.35 3.77
CA SER A 94 -5.09 15.03 4.99
C SER A 94 -6.18 15.39 5.98
N GLY A 95 -7.34 15.87 5.52
CA GLY A 95 -8.47 16.21 6.39
C GLY A 95 -9.03 15.03 7.19
N LEU A 96 -9.07 13.85 6.57
CA LEU A 96 -9.52 12.59 7.21
C LEU A 96 -8.42 11.96 8.06
N PHE A 97 -7.18 12.14 7.64
CA PHE A 97 -6.01 11.72 8.39
C PHE A 97 -5.85 12.50 9.71
N GLY A 98 -6.34 13.72 9.75
CA GLY A 98 -6.33 14.58 10.94
C GLY A 98 -5.02 15.36 11.14
N LEU A 99 -4.16 15.40 10.13
CA LEU A 99 -2.93 16.17 10.12
C LEU A 99 -2.60 16.56 8.68
N GLU A 100 -2.15 17.79 8.47
CA GLU A 100 -1.63 18.22 7.17
C GLU A 100 -0.28 17.54 6.91
N ILE A 101 -0.12 16.96 5.72
CA ILE A 101 1.09 16.23 5.35
C ILE A 101 1.97 17.14 4.50
N THR A 102 3.10 17.58 5.04
CA THR A 102 4.08 18.41 4.33
C THR A 102 5.48 17.85 4.50
N LYS A 103 6.38 18.22 3.60
CA LYS A 103 7.77 17.79 3.68
C LYS A 103 8.50 18.45 4.87
N GLU A 104 8.11 19.65 5.21
CA GLU A 104 8.71 20.49 6.25
C GLU A 104 8.26 20.09 7.65
N ASP A 105 6.94 19.90 7.84
CA ASP A 105 6.36 19.71 9.16
C ASP A 105 6.15 18.25 9.56
N THR A 106 6.01 17.36 8.57
CA THR A 106 5.77 15.90 8.75
C THR A 106 6.67 15.05 7.86
N PRO A 107 8.00 15.23 7.93
CA PRO A 107 8.95 14.62 7.01
C PRO A 107 8.93 13.09 7.00
N GLU A 108 8.66 12.43 8.14
CA GLU A 108 8.60 10.96 8.20
C GLU A 108 7.34 10.42 7.53
N ILE A 109 6.18 11.06 7.77
CA ILE A 109 4.90 10.72 7.12
C ILE A 109 4.99 11.00 5.62
N TYR A 110 5.56 12.15 5.23
CA TYR A 110 5.75 12.51 3.83
C TYR A 110 6.64 11.50 3.12
N SER A 111 7.77 11.12 3.71
CA SER A 111 8.74 10.18 3.14
C SER A 111 8.15 8.78 2.93
N ILE A 112 7.47 8.22 3.92
CA ILE A 112 6.85 6.90 3.78
C ILE A 112 5.72 6.90 2.74
N LEU A 113 4.92 7.97 2.66
CA LEU A 113 3.88 8.12 1.65
C LEU A 113 4.49 8.20 0.25
N GLN A 114 5.60 8.94 0.07
CA GLN A 114 6.32 9.02 -1.19
C GLN A 114 6.81 7.65 -1.66
N ASP A 115 7.41 6.86 -0.77
CA ASP A 115 7.92 5.54 -1.07
C ASP A 115 6.80 4.54 -1.44
N VAL A 116 5.66 4.62 -0.74
CA VAL A 116 4.46 3.81 -1.06
C VAL A 116 3.88 4.21 -2.42
N CYS A 117 3.70 5.50 -2.69
CA CYS A 117 3.20 5.98 -3.98
C CYS A 117 4.11 5.56 -5.14
N ALA A 118 5.44 5.67 -4.97
CA ALA A 118 6.42 5.27 -5.98
C ALA A 118 6.38 3.77 -6.29
N SER A 119 5.88 2.94 -5.36
CA SER A 119 5.79 1.49 -5.54
C SER A 119 4.54 1.05 -6.34
N CYS A 120 3.54 1.93 -6.50
CA CYS A 120 2.23 1.53 -7.01
C CYS A 120 2.23 1.10 -8.48
N ASP A 121 3.03 1.73 -9.34
CA ASP A 121 2.99 1.44 -10.79
C ASP A 121 3.49 0.04 -11.13
N SER A 122 4.46 -0.44 -10.38
CA SER A 122 5.14 -1.69 -10.68
C SER A 122 4.24 -2.91 -10.48
N ILE A 123 3.27 -2.88 -9.54
CA ILE A 123 2.43 -4.04 -9.22
C ILE A 123 1.43 -4.39 -10.33
N TYR A 124 0.91 -3.40 -11.05
CA TYR A 124 -0.18 -3.64 -12.01
C TYR A 124 0.24 -3.61 -13.47
N SER A 125 1.45 -3.14 -13.79
CA SER A 125 1.86 -2.86 -15.18
C SER A 125 1.83 -4.10 -16.09
N ASP A 126 2.23 -5.28 -15.60
CA ASP A 126 2.22 -6.52 -16.38
C ASP A 126 0.80 -7.01 -16.66
N ALA A 127 -0.08 -6.97 -15.65
CA ALA A 127 -1.48 -7.33 -15.82
C ALA A 127 -2.18 -6.37 -16.81
N LYS A 128 -1.87 -5.07 -16.71
CA LYS A 128 -2.41 -4.06 -17.63
C LYS A 128 -2.00 -4.33 -19.08
N ALA A 129 -0.75 -4.66 -19.31
CA ALA A 129 -0.25 -5.01 -20.63
C ALA A 129 -0.84 -6.35 -21.13
N TYR A 130 -0.97 -7.35 -20.26
CA TYR A 130 -1.48 -8.68 -20.60
C TYR A 130 -2.96 -8.65 -21.01
N PHE A 131 -3.82 -8.04 -20.19
CA PHE A 131 -5.26 -7.99 -20.47
C PHE A 131 -5.63 -6.96 -21.52
N ASN A 132 -4.90 -5.87 -21.63
CA ASN A 132 -5.08 -4.77 -22.59
C ASN A 132 -6.55 -4.42 -22.89
N ARG A 133 -7.38 -4.33 -21.81
CA ARG A 133 -8.82 -4.16 -21.89
C ARG A 133 -9.21 -2.79 -22.41
N THR A 134 -10.15 -2.71 -23.33
CA THR A 134 -10.70 -1.45 -23.86
C THR A 134 -11.40 -0.66 -22.73
N ARG A 135 -11.11 0.64 -22.65
CA ARG A 135 -11.74 1.56 -21.68
C ARG A 135 -13.19 1.86 -22.02
N PRO A 136 -14.06 2.17 -21.03
CA PRO A 136 -15.47 2.45 -21.25
C PRO A 136 -15.72 3.54 -22.30
N TYR A 137 -15.07 4.69 -22.17
CA TYR A 137 -15.26 5.80 -23.11
C TYR A 137 -14.84 5.45 -24.56
N ALA A 138 -13.82 4.61 -24.71
CA ALA A 138 -13.39 4.12 -26.02
C ALA A 138 -14.37 3.07 -26.57
N TYR A 139 -14.89 2.18 -25.71
CA TYR A 139 -15.89 1.17 -26.08
C TYR A 139 -17.20 1.80 -26.58
N TYR A 140 -17.70 2.81 -25.86
CA TYR A 140 -18.93 3.52 -26.24
C TYR A 140 -18.71 4.67 -27.22
N ASN A 141 -17.46 5.01 -27.52
CA ASN A 141 -17.09 6.21 -28.28
C ASN A 141 -17.74 7.48 -27.72
N GLU A 142 -17.66 7.64 -26.40
CA GLU A 142 -18.21 8.78 -25.66
C GLU A 142 -17.08 9.61 -25.03
N GLY A 143 -17.39 10.86 -24.63
CA GLY A 143 -16.46 11.70 -23.86
C GLY A 143 -16.45 11.37 -22.38
N THR A 144 -15.37 11.76 -21.71
CA THR A 144 -15.18 11.67 -20.26
C THR A 144 -15.33 13.03 -19.58
N ILE A 145 -15.23 13.08 -18.24
CA ILE A 145 -15.14 14.36 -17.50
C ILE A 145 -13.71 14.93 -17.42
N VAL A 146 -12.74 14.27 -18.05
CA VAL A 146 -11.31 14.66 -18.09
C VAL A 146 -10.79 14.50 -19.53
N PRO A 147 -11.33 15.24 -20.50
CA PRO A 147 -11.12 14.98 -21.93
C PRO A 147 -9.68 15.16 -22.39
N GLU A 148 -8.88 15.96 -21.70
CA GLU A 148 -7.48 16.26 -22.05
C GLU A 148 -6.56 15.04 -21.99
N LYS A 149 -7.00 13.93 -21.35
CA LYS A 149 -6.24 12.68 -21.23
C LYS A 149 -6.75 11.55 -22.13
N GLU A 150 -7.87 11.77 -22.85
CA GLU A 150 -8.54 10.70 -23.61
C GLU A 150 -7.67 10.16 -24.75
N GLU A 151 -7.08 11.03 -25.56
CA GLU A 151 -6.28 10.63 -26.71
C GLU A 151 -5.08 9.76 -26.27
N LYS A 152 -4.38 10.19 -25.22
CA LYS A 152 -3.24 9.46 -24.67
C LYS A 152 -3.61 8.06 -24.22
N HIS A 153 -4.77 7.91 -23.56
CA HIS A 153 -5.13 6.64 -22.89
C HIS A 153 -6.09 5.77 -23.72
N ARG A 154 -6.52 6.22 -24.88
CA ARG A 154 -7.51 5.50 -25.71
C ARG A 154 -7.11 4.06 -26.04
N TYR A 155 -5.83 3.85 -26.26
CA TYR A 155 -5.27 2.55 -26.65
C TYR A 155 -4.49 1.85 -25.52
N GLU A 156 -4.48 2.46 -24.32
CA GLU A 156 -3.86 1.83 -23.14
C GLU A 156 -4.88 1.00 -22.38
N GLY A 157 -4.50 -0.21 -21.96
CA GLY A 157 -5.36 -1.10 -21.21
C GLY A 157 -5.99 -0.46 -19.97
N SER A 158 -7.26 -0.77 -19.70
CA SER A 158 -7.98 -0.26 -18.52
C SER A 158 -7.73 -1.12 -17.27
N TYR A 159 -7.53 -2.41 -17.41
CA TYR A 159 -7.53 -3.40 -16.33
C TYR A 159 -6.13 -3.80 -15.89
N PRO A 160 -5.80 -3.77 -14.58
CA PRO A 160 -6.54 -3.15 -13.49
C PRO A 160 -6.34 -1.63 -13.43
N SER A 161 -7.12 -0.93 -12.58
CA SER A 161 -7.06 0.52 -12.42
C SER A 161 -5.86 0.94 -11.57
N GLY A 162 -4.87 1.65 -12.16
CA GLY A 162 -3.70 2.18 -11.45
C GLY A 162 -4.05 3.27 -10.43
N HIS A 163 -4.97 4.20 -10.76
CA HIS A 163 -5.44 5.20 -9.79
C HIS A 163 -6.05 4.54 -8.55
N THR A 164 -6.79 3.44 -8.73
CA THR A 164 -7.35 2.69 -7.60
C THR A 164 -6.25 2.04 -6.77
N VAL A 165 -5.21 1.50 -7.39
CA VAL A 165 -4.04 0.99 -6.66
C VAL A 165 -3.44 2.11 -5.80
N LEU A 166 -3.17 3.28 -6.38
CA LEU A 166 -2.60 4.42 -5.67
C LEU A 166 -3.47 4.85 -4.48
N GLY A 167 -4.75 5.17 -4.72
CA GLY A 167 -5.65 5.67 -3.67
C GLY A 167 -5.91 4.65 -2.57
N TRP A 168 -6.09 3.38 -2.93
CA TRP A 168 -6.34 2.32 -1.95
C TRP A 168 -5.11 1.99 -1.10
N THR A 169 -3.91 1.88 -1.72
CA THR A 169 -2.67 1.62 -0.99
C THR A 169 -2.32 2.77 -0.05
N SER A 170 -2.54 4.02 -0.49
CA SER A 170 -2.34 5.21 0.35
C SER A 170 -3.33 5.25 1.53
N ALA A 171 -4.60 4.90 1.30
CA ALA A 171 -5.60 4.80 2.37
C ALA A 171 -5.19 3.76 3.44
N LEU A 172 -4.69 2.60 3.03
CA LEU A 172 -4.20 1.55 3.93
C LEU A 172 -3.00 2.05 4.75
N LEU A 173 -2.05 2.76 4.13
CA LEU A 173 -0.91 3.35 4.83
C LEU A 173 -1.36 4.37 5.88
N LEU A 174 -2.19 5.34 5.48
CA LEU A 174 -2.63 6.40 6.38
C LEU A 174 -3.46 5.85 7.55
N ALA A 175 -4.27 4.81 7.31
CA ALA A 175 -4.98 4.07 8.35
C ALA A 175 -4.05 3.27 9.28
N ASP A 176 -2.90 2.81 8.79
CA ASP A 176 -1.87 2.18 9.63
C ASP A 176 -1.12 3.21 10.50
N ILE A 177 -1.01 4.47 10.08
CA ILE A 177 -0.39 5.53 10.87
C ILE A 177 -1.39 6.06 11.90
N ASN A 178 -2.58 6.53 11.47
CA ASN A 178 -3.65 6.96 12.37
C ASN A 178 -4.63 5.79 12.61
N THR A 179 -4.39 5.06 13.70
CA THR A 179 -5.16 3.85 14.04
C THR A 179 -6.47 4.13 14.79
N SER A 180 -6.88 5.40 14.95
CA SER A 180 -8.17 5.68 15.55
C SER A 180 -9.32 5.12 14.69
N PRO A 181 -10.33 4.44 15.27
CA PRO A 181 -11.38 3.80 14.48
C PRO A 181 -12.08 4.76 13.51
N LYS A 182 -12.37 5.98 13.95
CA LYS A 182 -13.03 7.00 13.12
C LYS A 182 -12.19 7.42 11.92
N ALA A 183 -10.88 7.66 12.12
CA ALA A 183 -9.99 8.01 11.02
C ALA A 183 -9.83 6.84 10.05
N MET A 184 -9.65 5.63 10.57
CA MET A 184 -9.53 4.42 9.76
C MET A 184 -10.75 4.21 8.86
N GLU A 185 -11.97 4.31 9.40
CA GLU A 185 -13.21 4.21 8.62
C GLU A 185 -13.25 5.28 7.52
N GLY A 186 -12.96 6.54 7.85
CA GLY A 186 -12.97 7.66 6.91
C GLY A 186 -11.93 7.50 5.79
N LEU A 187 -10.70 7.12 6.15
CA LEU A 187 -9.60 6.91 5.20
C LEU A 187 -9.89 5.76 4.24
N LEU A 188 -10.37 4.63 4.73
CA LEU A 188 -10.72 3.48 3.89
C LEU A 188 -11.92 3.78 3.00
N ALA A 189 -12.94 4.47 3.52
CA ALA A 189 -14.07 4.94 2.71
C ALA A 189 -13.60 5.87 1.58
N ARG A 190 -12.70 6.83 1.88
CA ARG A 190 -12.14 7.73 0.88
C ARG A 190 -11.30 6.99 -0.17
N GLY A 191 -10.49 6.01 0.25
CA GLY A 191 -9.75 5.14 -0.68
C GLY A 191 -10.68 4.35 -1.60
N TYR A 192 -11.83 3.89 -1.08
CA TYR A 192 -12.87 3.26 -1.88
C TYR A 192 -13.45 4.24 -2.92
N GLU A 193 -13.83 5.46 -2.49
CA GLU A 193 -14.39 6.50 -3.36
C GLU A 193 -13.39 6.97 -4.43
N PHE A 194 -12.09 7.02 -4.11
CA PHE A 194 -11.04 7.36 -5.07
C PHE A 194 -11.06 6.41 -6.29
N GLY A 195 -11.26 5.12 -6.04
CA GLY A 195 -11.49 4.14 -7.08
C GLY A 195 -12.79 4.38 -7.85
N GLN A 196 -13.91 4.64 -7.15
CA GLN A 196 -15.22 4.90 -7.77
C GLN A 196 -15.20 6.16 -8.66
N SER A 197 -14.38 7.14 -8.33
CA SER A 197 -14.15 8.31 -9.15
C SER A 197 -13.69 7.97 -10.56
N ARG A 198 -13.02 6.82 -10.75
CA ARG A 198 -12.58 6.37 -12.09
C ARG A 198 -13.71 5.83 -12.95
N VAL A 199 -14.74 5.23 -12.34
CA VAL A 199 -15.99 4.82 -13.00
C VAL A 199 -16.78 6.07 -13.39
N ILE A 200 -16.94 7.01 -12.46
CA ILE A 200 -17.63 8.29 -12.69
C ILE A 200 -16.92 9.08 -13.80
N ALA A 201 -15.61 9.13 -13.78
CA ALA A 201 -14.84 9.79 -14.83
C ALA A 201 -15.00 9.14 -16.23
N GLY A 202 -15.40 7.87 -16.31
CA GLY A 202 -15.57 7.14 -17.56
C GLY A 202 -14.30 6.43 -18.06
N TYR A 203 -13.25 6.38 -17.25
CA TYR A 203 -11.96 5.81 -17.63
C TYR A 203 -11.82 4.32 -17.33
N HIS A 204 -12.63 3.80 -16.37
CA HIS A 204 -12.52 2.44 -15.91
C HIS A 204 -13.89 1.79 -15.72
N TRP A 205 -13.94 0.50 -15.97
CA TRP A 205 -15.04 -0.37 -15.57
C TRP A 205 -14.99 -0.64 -14.06
N GLN A 206 -16.12 -1.04 -13.46
CA GLN A 206 -16.14 -1.38 -12.03
C GLN A 206 -15.18 -2.52 -11.71
N SER A 207 -15.14 -3.55 -12.54
CA SER A 207 -14.22 -4.68 -12.34
C SER A 207 -12.74 -4.29 -12.46
N ASP A 208 -12.37 -3.24 -13.23
CA ASP A 208 -11.01 -2.69 -13.24
C ASP A 208 -10.64 -2.08 -11.87
N VAL A 209 -11.62 -1.40 -11.26
CA VAL A 209 -11.48 -0.75 -9.96
C VAL A 209 -11.37 -1.79 -8.85
N ASP A 210 -12.20 -2.83 -8.87
CA ASP A 210 -12.15 -3.91 -7.89
C ASP A 210 -10.83 -4.67 -7.96
N ALA A 211 -10.35 -4.97 -9.17
CA ALA A 211 -9.04 -5.56 -9.39
C ALA A 211 -7.89 -4.63 -8.94
N GLY A 212 -8.06 -3.32 -9.10
CA GLY A 212 -7.12 -2.32 -8.59
C GLY A 212 -6.99 -2.36 -7.06
N ARG A 213 -8.10 -2.51 -6.33
CA ARG A 213 -8.08 -2.69 -4.85
C ARG A 213 -7.40 -3.99 -4.45
N MET A 214 -7.66 -5.10 -5.18
CA MET A 214 -6.95 -6.36 -4.94
C MET A 214 -5.44 -6.20 -5.12
N ALA A 215 -5.00 -5.61 -6.23
CA ALA A 215 -3.59 -5.39 -6.52
C ALA A 215 -2.94 -4.46 -5.47
N GLY A 216 -3.61 -3.39 -5.07
CA GLY A 216 -3.16 -2.49 -4.01
C GLY A 216 -3.04 -3.18 -2.66
N SER A 217 -3.99 -4.07 -2.32
CA SER A 217 -3.94 -4.85 -1.08
C SER A 217 -2.77 -5.84 -1.08
N VAL A 218 -2.49 -6.50 -2.20
CA VAL A 218 -1.33 -7.40 -2.34
C VAL A 218 -0.03 -6.60 -2.20
N LEU A 219 0.09 -5.46 -2.89
CA LEU A 219 1.25 -4.58 -2.78
C LEU A 219 1.46 -4.14 -1.33
N TYR A 220 0.41 -3.65 -0.67
CA TYR A 220 0.51 -3.17 0.71
C TYR A 220 0.92 -4.26 1.69
N GLN A 221 0.38 -5.48 1.53
CA GLN A 221 0.80 -6.64 2.32
C GLN A 221 2.28 -6.98 2.13
N MET A 222 2.81 -6.86 0.92
CA MET A 222 4.24 -7.06 0.67
C MET A 222 5.07 -5.94 1.31
N ILE A 223 4.66 -4.68 1.14
CA ILE A 223 5.32 -3.51 1.73
C ILE A 223 5.39 -3.63 3.25
N ARG A 224 4.32 -4.05 3.92
CA ARG A 224 4.28 -4.21 5.39
C ARG A 224 5.31 -5.19 5.95
N ASN A 225 5.78 -6.12 5.15
CA ASN A 225 6.82 -7.08 5.52
C ASN A 225 8.22 -6.63 5.11
N HIS A 226 8.37 -5.48 4.47
CA HIS A 226 9.65 -4.95 4.05
C HIS A 226 10.37 -4.27 5.22
N GLU A 227 11.65 -4.62 5.50
CA GLU A 227 12.40 -4.12 6.66
C GLU A 227 12.46 -2.57 6.69
N ARG A 228 12.73 -1.93 5.55
CA ARG A 228 12.74 -0.46 5.45
C ARG A 228 11.38 0.15 5.86
N PHE A 229 10.26 -0.44 5.42
CA PHE A 229 8.93 0.04 5.75
C PHE A 229 8.62 -0.06 7.24
N ILE A 230 8.98 -1.15 7.89
CA ILE A 230 8.74 -1.36 9.32
C ILE A 230 9.37 -0.21 10.14
N GLY A 231 10.63 0.15 9.82
CA GLY A 231 11.31 1.28 10.45
C GLY A 231 10.67 2.64 10.13
N GLN A 232 10.28 2.86 8.88
CA GLN A 232 9.61 4.10 8.47
C GLN A 232 8.22 4.24 9.13
N LEU A 233 7.43 3.18 9.19
CA LEU A 233 6.11 3.20 9.84
C LEU A 233 6.21 3.54 11.34
N ALA A 234 7.22 3.01 12.03
CA ALA A 234 7.44 3.34 13.43
C ALA A 234 7.74 4.84 13.63
N ARG A 235 8.59 5.43 12.78
CA ARG A 235 8.88 6.87 12.83
C ARG A 235 7.69 7.74 12.46
N ALA A 236 6.95 7.38 11.39
CA ALA A 236 5.75 8.10 10.97
C ALA A 236 4.66 8.09 12.06
N ARG A 237 4.47 6.98 12.76
CA ARG A 237 3.56 6.90 13.92
C ARG A 237 4.02 7.75 15.09
N ALA A 238 5.32 7.80 15.38
CA ALA A 238 5.87 8.65 16.43
C ALA A 238 5.67 10.13 16.10
N GLU A 239 5.97 10.55 14.87
CA GLU A 239 5.73 11.89 14.38
C GLU A 239 4.24 12.27 14.44
N PHE A 240 3.34 11.40 14.00
CA PHE A 240 1.90 11.62 14.09
C PHE A 240 1.44 11.83 15.54
N ALA A 241 1.89 10.98 16.46
CA ALA A 241 1.57 11.09 17.87
C ALA A 241 2.11 12.40 18.49
N GLU A 242 3.33 12.79 18.15
CA GLU A 242 3.92 14.07 18.59
C GLU A 242 3.10 15.27 18.11
N LYS A 243 2.78 15.31 16.81
CA LYS A 243 2.07 16.44 16.18
C LYS A 243 0.61 16.55 16.62
N THR A 244 -0.03 15.45 17.00
CA THR A 244 -1.43 15.44 17.44
C THR A 244 -1.60 15.50 18.97
N GLY A 245 -0.51 15.63 19.73
CA GLY A 245 -0.53 15.66 21.20
C GLY A 245 -0.91 14.32 21.83
N GLY A 246 -0.91 13.24 21.07
CA GLY A 246 -1.08 11.88 21.58
C GLY A 246 0.15 11.41 22.33
N MET A 247 -0.01 10.78 23.49
CA MET A 247 1.11 10.08 24.12
C MET A 247 1.52 8.92 23.19
N SER A 248 2.74 8.99 22.67
CA SER A 248 3.33 7.92 21.89
C SER A 248 3.47 6.68 22.78
N ASN A 249 2.56 5.72 22.68
CA ASN A 249 2.78 4.37 23.13
C ASN A 249 3.70 3.61 22.14
N VAL A 250 4.73 4.30 21.65
CA VAL A 250 5.81 3.63 20.93
C VAL A 250 6.57 2.80 21.94
N ILE A 251 6.29 1.49 21.96
CA ILE A 251 7.22 0.54 22.56
C ILE A 251 8.51 0.69 21.77
N ASN A 252 9.47 1.43 22.31
CA ASN A 252 10.84 1.43 21.81
C ASN A 252 11.37 0.01 21.94
N ILE A 253 11.32 -0.74 20.85
CA ILE A 253 12.14 -1.93 20.71
C ILE A 253 13.56 -1.43 20.37
N THR A 254 14.17 -0.74 21.32
CA THR A 254 15.62 -0.59 21.31
C THR A 254 16.19 -1.93 21.76
N ASN A 255 16.99 -2.53 20.88
CA ASN A 255 17.93 -3.59 21.27
C ASN A 255 18.98 -3.03 22.22
N ASP A 256 18.59 -2.60 23.40
CA ASP A 256 19.53 -2.32 24.47
C ASP A 256 19.86 -3.64 25.20
N LYS A 257 20.97 -4.18 24.80
CA LYS A 257 21.70 -5.09 25.66
C LYS A 257 22.14 -4.31 26.88
N GLN A 258 21.70 -4.82 28.05
CA GLN A 258 22.15 -4.48 29.39
C GLN A 258 21.49 -3.27 30.08
N GLY A 259 20.57 -3.60 30.96
CA GLY A 259 20.05 -2.81 32.06
C GLY A 259 18.95 -3.61 32.77
N GLU A 260 19.10 -3.92 34.04
CA GLU A 260 18.11 -4.62 34.86
C GLU A 260 16.80 -3.86 34.90
N GLY A 261 15.92 -4.15 33.92
CA GLY A 261 14.58 -3.58 33.78
C GLY A 261 13.53 -4.67 34.03
N SER A 262 12.51 -4.37 34.78
CA SER A 262 11.39 -5.25 35.08
C SER A 262 10.87 -5.93 33.82
N ALA A 263 10.86 -7.26 33.80
CA ALA A 263 10.35 -8.05 32.66
C ALA A 263 8.92 -7.61 32.31
N LEU A 264 8.68 -7.27 31.05
CA LEU A 264 7.32 -7.06 30.54
C LEU A 264 6.60 -8.39 30.55
N ILE A 265 5.53 -8.47 31.35
CA ILE A 265 4.76 -9.69 31.56
C ILE A 265 3.35 -9.45 31.02
N TYR A 266 2.85 -10.41 30.26
CA TYR A 266 1.52 -10.40 29.71
C TYR A 266 0.77 -11.67 30.06
N HIS A 267 -0.54 -11.60 30.24
CA HIS A 267 -1.41 -12.76 30.22
C HIS A 267 -1.44 -13.38 28.81
N ILE A 268 -1.91 -14.62 28.71
CA ILE A 268 -1.94 -15.36 27.44
C ILE A 268 -2.88 -14.72 26.40
N ASP A 269 -3.83 -13.90 26.84
CA ASP A 269 -4.74 -13.10 26.04
C ASP A 269 -4.15 -11.76 25.54
N GLY A 270 -2.85 -11.50 25.88
CA GLY A 270 -2.15 -10.29 25.48
C GLY A 270 -2.37 -9.08 26.40
N THR A 271 -3.14 -9.19 27.48
CA THR A 271 -3.29 -8.11 28.47
C THR A 271 -2.04 -7.98 29.35
N PRO A 272 -1.61 -6.74 29.70
CA PRO A 272 -0.47 -6.55 30.60
C PRO A 272 -0.70 -7.21 31.97
N ALA A 273 0.32 -7.89 32.45
CA ALA A 273 0.31 -8.55 33.78
C ALA A 273 1.40 -7.97 34.68
N ASN A 274 1.19 -8.00 35.99
CA ASN A 274 2.17 -7.58 36.97
C ASN A 274 3.08 -8.74 37.39
N ASN A 275 4.12 -8.43 38.16
CA ASN A 275 5.08 -9.43 38.63
C ASN A 275 4.48 -10.52 39.53
N ASN A 276 3.29 -10.31 40.09
CA ASN A 276 2.58 -11.26 40.97
C ASN A 276 1.51 -12.06 40.21
N ALA A 277 1.41 -11.91 38.89
CA ALA A 277 0.43 -12.67 38.10
C ALA A 277 0.70 -14.18 38.18
N LYS A 278 -0.36 -14.92 38.50
CA LYS A 278 -0.34 -16.38 38.61
C LYS A 278 -0.89 -17.03 37.35
N GLY A 279 -0.55 -18.27 37.12
CA GLY A 279 -0.97 -19.02 35.95
C GLY A 279 0.06 -18.97 34.81
N VAL A 280 -0.38 -19.10 33.58
CA VAL A 280 0.51 -19.04 32.40
C VAL A 280 0.60 -17.61 31.92
N VAL A 281 1.82 -17.06 31.91
CA VAL A 281 2.11 -15.70 31.41
C VAL A 281 3.20 -15.75 30.35
N ILE A 282 3.31 -14.69 29.56
CA ILE A 282 4.40 -14.46 28.62
C ILE A 282 5.34 -13.43 29.25
N ALA A 283 6.55 -13.85 29.56
CA ALA A 283 7.59 -12.99 30.11
C ALA A 283 8.78 -12.98 29.16
N ASN A 284 9.23 -11.81 28.74
CA ASN A 284 10.32 -11.64 27.75
C ASN A 284 10.11 -12.48 26.46
N GLY A 285 8.87 -12.55 25.98
CA GLY A 285 8.53 -13.33 24.79
C GLY A 285 8.45 -14.85 25.00
N GLN A 286 8.67 -15.35 26.22
CA GLN A 286 8.60 -16.79 26.56
C GLN A 286 7.39 -17.10 27.42
N LYS A 287 6.76 -18.26 27.16
CA LYS A 287 5.63 -18.76 27.94
C LYS A 287 6.15 -19.34 29.25
N VAL A 288 5.74 -18.78 30.38
CA VAL A 288 6.17 -19.15 31.73
C VAL A 288 4.97 -19.51 32.59
N ALA A 289 5.00 -20.64 33.27
CA ALA A 289 4.01 -20.98 34.29
C ALA A 289 4.45 -20.42 35.67
N ARG A 290 3.62 -19.59 36.29
CA ARG A 290 3.84 -18.99 37.60
C ARG A 290 2.82 -19.56 38.61
N ARG A 291 3.31 -20.04 39.76
CA ARG A 291 2.51 -20.64 40.83
C ARG A 291 2.11 -19.60 41.90
#